data_71f477edc45153a7ba65eaa8cf0e71ac
#
_entry.id   71f477edc45153a7ba65eaa8cf0e71ac
#
_cell.length_a   1.000
_cell.length_b   1.000
_cell.length_c   1.000
_cell.angle_alpha   90.00
_cell.angle_beta   90.00
_cell.angle_gamma   90.00
#
_symmetry.space_group_name_H-M   'P 1'
#
loop_
_entity.id
_entity.type
_entity.pdbx_description
1 polymer ?
#
loop_
_entity_poly.entity_id
_entity_poly.type
_entity_poly.pdbx_seq_one_letter_code
_entity_poly.pdbx_strand_id
1 'polypeptide(L)'
;VIPRKFKHLTMKLHTLKPAKGSTHKAIRIGRGEASGKGGTSTKGNKGGQSRAGYKSKMAHEGGQMPIQRRIPKRGFTNNNRISYKVFNLGQIAQLTEKYAFTEFSPETLYVNGLIGKTDRVKLLANGELKSALTFKVNAASEKAKNAVTAAGGTIEIIA
;
A
#
# COMPACT_ATOMS: atom_id res chain seq x y z
N VAL A 1 -28.18 -9.20 5.35
CA VAL A 1 -27.45 -8.37 6.35
C VAL A 1 -26.38 -9.26 6.95
N ILE A 2 -25.15 -9.14 6.48
CA ILE A 2 -24.01 -9.91 7.00
C ILE A 2 -23.56 -9.25 8.29
N PRO A 3 -23.58 -9.92 9.44
CA PRO A 3 -23.10 -9.33 10.68
C PRO A 3 -21.57 -9.19 10.57
N ARG A 4 -21.09 -7.95 10.51
CA ARG A 4 -19.67 -7.66 10.74
C ARG A 4 -19.31 -8.14 12.14
N LYS A 5 -18.75 -9.34 12.26
CA LYS A 5 -18.02 -9.75 13.46
C LYS A 5 -16.65 -9.05 13.51
N PHE A 6 -16.62 -7.75 13.36
CA PHE A 6 -15.56 -6.99 13.99
C PHE A 6 -15.89 -7.03 15.49
N LYS A 7 -15.14 -7.80 16.26
CA LYS A 7 -15.00 -7.50 17.67
C LYS A 7 -14.57 -6.04 17.71
N HIS A 8 -15.52 -5.13 17.95
CA HIS A 8 -15.22 -3.76 18.32
C HIS A 8 -14.45 -3.86 19.63
N LEU A 9 -13.12 -4.03 19.52
CA LEU A 9 -12.24 -3.60 20.59
C LEU A 9 -12.51 -2.10 20.69
N THR A 10 -13.35 -1.74 21.66
CA THR A 10 -13.61 -0.35 22.00
C THR A 10 -12.27 0.25 22.42
N MET A 11 -11.58 0.88 21.47
CA MET A 11 -10.32 1.55 21.74
C MET A 11 -10.62 2.76 22.60
N LYS A 12 -10.15 2.72 23.83
CA LYS A 12 -10.21 3.84 24.76
C LYS A 12 -8.96 4.71 24.56
N LEU A 13 -9.08 6.03 24.70
CA LEU A 13 -7.97 6.96 24.51
C LEU A 13 -6.74 6.60 25.35
N HIS A 14 -6.95 6.15 26.59
CA HIS A 14 -5.85 5.75 27.48
C HIS A 14 -5.18 4.43 27.09
N THR A 15 -5.77 3.62 26.23
CA THR A 15 -5.18 2.36 25.73
C THR A 15 -4.41 2.53 24.42
N LEU A 16 -4.44 3.73 23.81
CA LEU A 16 -3.67 4.02 22.61
C LEU A 16 -2.17 3.97 22.91
N LYS A 17 -1.47 3.08 22.26
CA LYS A 17 -0.02 2.96 22.32
C LYS A 17 0.55 3.04 20.91
N PRO A 18 1.67 3.76 20.73
CA PRO A 18 2.35 3.77 19.44
C PRO A 18 2.83 2.36 19.07
N ALA A 19 2.95 2.07 17.78
CA ALA A 19 3.48 0.79 17.32
C ALA A 19 4.89 0.55 17.87
N LYS A 20 5.22 -0.72 18.14
CA LYS A 20 6.55 -1.09 18.66
C LYS A 20 7.64 -0.61 17.69
N GLY A 21 8.59 0.17 18.19
CA GLY A 21 9.69 0.74 17.41
C GLY A 21 9.41 2.11 16.79
N SER A 22 8.18 2.64 16.87
CA SER A 22 7.85 3.99 16.34
C SER A 22 8.30 5.11 17.27
N THR A 23 8.52 4.82 18.56
CA THR A 23 9.00 5.78 19.54
C THR A 23 10.36 5.38 20.08
N HIS A 24 11.25 6.34 20.19
CA HIS A 24 12.56 6.17 20.79
C HIS A 24 12.67 7.01 22.06
N LYS A 25 13.47 6.52 23.02
CA LYS A 25 13.78 7.28 24.23
C LYS A 25 14.47 8.59 23.85
N ALA A 26 14.06 9.69 24.48
CA ALA A 26 14.69 10.99 24.26
C ALA A 26 16.19 10.93 24.60
N ILE A 27 17.01 11.40 23.66
CA ILE A 27 18.46 11.41 23.78
C ILE A 27 18.91 12.82 24.14
N ARG A 28 19.68 12.94 25.21
CA ARG A 28 20.35 14.18 25.60
C ARG A 28 21.77 14.15 25.03
N ILE A 29 22.07 15.04 24.10
CA ILE A 29 23.38 15.18 23.46
C ILE A 29 24.22 16.25 24.17
N GLY A 30 25.55 16.20 23.98
CA GLY A 30 26.47 17.17 24.60
C GLY A 30 26.58 17.02 26.12
N ARG A 31 26.51 15.79 26.67
CA ARG A 31 26.60 15.50 28.11
C ARG A 31 27.66 14.44 28.41
N GLY A 32 28.91 14.77 28.07
CA GLY A 32 30.09 13.96 28.37
C GLY A 32 30.44 12.97 27.26
N GLU A 33 31.71 12.63 27.21
CA GLU A 33 32.30 11.74 26.21
C GLU A 33 31.84 10.29 26.38
N ALA A 34 31.63 9.81 27.60
CA ALA A 34 31.20 8.44 27.89
C ALA A 34 29.84 8.08 27.24
N SER A 35 29.00 9.07 26.92
CA SER A 35 27.73 8.86 26.21
C SER A 35 27.93 8.56 24.72
N GLY A 36 29.14 8.72 24.17
CA GLY A 36 29.43 8.69 22.72
C GLY A 36 28.79 9.84 21.95
N LYS A 37 28.20 10.84 22.64
CA LYS A 37 27.48 11.97 22.09
C LYS A 37 27.90 13.31 22.70
N GLY A 38 29.06 13.31 23.37
CA GLY A 38 29.72 14.49 23.92
C GLY A 38 30.37 15.36 22.84
N GLY A 39 31.22 16.27 23.26
CA GLY A 39 31.97 17.16 22.37
C GLY A 39 31.09 17.95 21.41
N THR A 40 31.14 17.63 20.14
CA THR A 40 30.39 18.30 19.05
C THR A 40 28.93 17.86 18.92
N SER A 41 28.40 17.12 19.90
CA SER A 41 27.01 16.63 19.88
C SER A 41 26.63 15.80 18.64
N THR A 42 27.56 15.02 18.13
CA THR A 42 27.46 14.19 16.92
C THR A 42 27.28 14.97 15.61
N LYS A 43 27.45 16.30 15.62
CA LYS A 43 27.32 17.14 14.43
C LYS A 43 28.64 17.35 13.67
N GLY A 44 29.76 16.89 14.24
CA GLY A 44 31.09 17.14 13.69
C GLY A 44 31.54 18.61 13.89
N ASN A 45 32.64 18.92 13.26
CA ASN A 45 33.21 20.30 13.29
C ASN A 45 32.59 21.13 12.14
N LYS A 46 32.99 22.33 11.98
CA LYS A 46 32.64 23.30 10.93
C LYS A 46 31.78 22.75 9.78
N GLY A 47 31.19 23.52 8.95
CA GLY A 47 30.33 23.12 7.85
C GLY A 47 28.86 23.40 8.11
N GLY A 48 28.07 23.38 7.04
CA GLY A 48 26.65 23.74 7.08
C GLY A 48 25.81 22.81 7.98
N GLN A 49 26.13 21.51 7.97
CA GLN A 49 25.36 20.51 8.72
C GLN A 49 25.49 20.63 10.25
N SER A 50 26.59 21.23 10.73
CA SER A 50 26.80 21.48 12.16
C SER A 50 26.10 22.73 12.68
N ARG A 51 25.52 23.55 11.80
CA ARG A 51 24.83 24.79 12.17
C ARG A 51 23.36 24.57 12.50
N ALA A 52 22.84 25.41 13.39
CA ALA A 52 21.41 25.41 13.68
C ALA A 52 20.59 25.77 12.41
N GLY A 53 19.44 25.13 12.25
CA GLY A 53 18.56 25.39 11.11
C GLY A 53 19.01 24.81 9.76
N TYR A 54 20.09 24.04 9.71
CA TYR A 54 20.50 23.39 8.48
C TYR A 54 19.41 22.44 7.97
N LYS A 55 19.05 22.59 6.70
CA LYS A 55 18.17 21.66 5.97
C LYS A 55 18.90 21.15 4.74
N SER A 56 18.95 19.83 4.61
CA SER A 56 19.49 19.20 3.40
C SER A 56 18.65 19.59 2.19
N LYS A 57 19.27 20.12 1.15
CA LYS A 57 18.62 20.43 -0.12
C LYS A 57 18.57 19.16 -0.95
N MET A 58 17.38 18.70 -1.29
CA MET A 58 17.21 17.53 -2.16
C MET A 58 17.79 17.83 -3.55
N ALA A 59 18.48 16.85 -4.11
CA ALA A 59 19.06 16.91 -5.46
C ALA A 59 20.02 18.08 -5.69
N HIS A 60 20.70 18.57 -4.64
CA HIS A 60 21.72 19.61 -4.76
C HIS A 60 23.07 18.99 -5.15
N GLU A 61 23.63 19.38 -6.28
CA GLU A 61 24.90 18.90 -6.83
C GLU A 61 26.02 19.95 -6.75
N GLY A 62 26.11 20.68 -5.65
CA GLY A 62 27.21 21.63 -5.43
C GLY A 62 27.27 22.83 -6.39
N GLY A 63 26.19 23.17 -7.07
CA GLY A 63 26.11 24.21 -8.09
C GLY A 63 26.03 23.68 -9.51
N GLN A 64 26.37 22.42 -9.74
CA GLN A 64 26.11 21.74 -11.01
C GLN A 64 24.60 21.61 -11.21
N MET A 65 24.12 21.72 -12.47
CA MET A 65 22.71 21.53 -12.80
C MET A 65 22.25 20.13 -12.39
N PRO A 66 21.23 19.99 -11.54
CA PRO A 66 20.75 18.69 -11.07
C PRO A 66 20.31 17.80 -12.22
N ILE A 67 20.44 16.48 -12.05
CA ILE A 67 20.19 15.50 -13.10
C ILE A 67 18.78 15.62 -13.69
N GLN A 68 17.75 15.91 -12.87
CA GLN A 68 16.36 16.10 -13.33
C GLN A 68 16.20 17.28 -14.31
N ARG A 69 17.13 18.22 -14.34
CA ARG A 69 17.16 19.34 -15.28
C ARG A 69 18.04 19.09 -16.50
N ARG A 70 19.01 18.18 -16.39
CA ARG A 70 19.90 17.78 -17.49
C ARG A 70 19.25 16.79 -18.44
N ILE A 71 18.35 15.97 -17.92
CA ILE A 71 17.63 14.96 -18.72
C ILE A 71 16.48 15.64 -19.46
N PRO A 72 16.27 15.34 -20.77
CA PRO A 72 15.14 15.89 -21.51
C PRO A 72 13.81 15.40 -20.91
N LYS A 73 12.82 16.27 -20.91
CA LYS A 73 11.45 15.92 -20.53
C LYS A 73 10.87 14.99 -21.57
N ARG A 74 10.19 13.94 -21.15
CA ARG A 74 9.54 12.97 -22.06
C ARG A 74 8.20 12.53 -21.52
N GLY A 75 7.34 12.12 -22.45
CA GLY A 75 6.04 11.55 -22.14
C GLY A 75 5.00 12.60 -21.71
N PHE A 76 3.82 12.11 -21.48
CA PHE A 76 2.68 12.88 -21.00
C PHE A 76 1.81 12.02 -20.09
N THR A 77 1.01 12.67 -19.27
CA THR A 77 0.03 11.99 -18.42
C THR A 77 -1.28 11.86 -19.17
N ASN A 78 -1.74 10.64 -19.41
CA ASN A 78 -3.05 10.40 -20.02
C ASN A 78 -4.14 10.54 -18.94
N ASN A 79 -4.94 11.61 -19.07
CA ASN A 79 -6.04 11.89 -18.13
C ASN A 79 -7.18 10.86 -18.22
N ASN A 80 -7.32 10.20 -19.37
CA ASN A 80 -8.35 9.18 -19.59
C ASN A 80 -7.84 7.75 -19.33
N ARG A 81 -6.74 7.61 -18.59
CA ARG A 81 -6.18 6.30 -18.26
C ARG A 81 -7.13 5.52 -17.36
N ILE A 82 -7.58 4.37 -17.85
CA ILE A 82 -8.33 3.40 -17.05
C ILE A 82 -7.33 2.48 -16.35
N SER A 83 -7.32 2.50 -15.02
CA SER A 83 -6.54 1.59 -14.19
C SER A 83 -7.43 0.53 -13.56
N TYR A 84 -6.95 -0.71 -13.55
CA TYR A 84 -7.66 -1.83 -12.92
C TYR A 84 -6.94 -2.26 -11.65
N LYS A 85 -7.72 -2.56 -10.61
CA LYS A 85 -7.25 -3.31 -9.46
C LYS A 85 -7.25 -4.78 -9.83
N VAL A 86 -6.08 -5.38 -9.90
CA VAL A 86 -5.92 -6.77 -10.33
C VAL A 86 -6.06 -7.71 -9.15
N PHE A 87 -6.85 -8.77 -9.32
CA PHE A 87 -6.92 -9.92 -8.41
C PHE A 87 -6.59 -11.21 -9.15
N ASN A 88 -5.71 -12.00 -8.57
CA ASN A 88 -5.36 -13.33 -9.06
C ASN A 88 -6.22 -14.39 -8.39
N LEU A 89 -6.51 -15.52 -9.08
CA LEU A 89 -7.33 -16.61 -8.55
C LEU A 89 -6.80 -17.15 -7.21
N GLY A 90 -5.48 -17.29 -7.06
CA GLY A 90 -4.87 -17.69 -5.81
C GLY A 90 -5.07 -16.71 -4.65
N GLN A 91 -5.06 -15.40 -4.93
CA GLN A 91 -5.39 -14.38 -3.93
C GLN A 91 -6.85 -14.44 -3.51
N ILE A 92 -7.75 -14.70 -4.46
CA ILE A 92 -9.18 -14.83 -4.19
C ILE A 92 -9.44 -16.04 -3.31
N ALA A 93 -8.77 -17.18 -3.53
CA ALA A 93 -8.88 -18.34 -2.66
C ALA A 93 -8.55 -17.99 -1.20
N GLN A 94 -7.44 -17.28 -0.96
CA GLN A 94 -7.06 -16.79 0.38
C GLN A 94 -8.06 -15.78 0.97
N LEU A 95 -8.59 -14.88 0.13
CA LEU A 95 -9.59 -13.90 0.56
C LEU A 95 -10.92 -14.57 0.90
N THR A 96 -11.31 -15.63 0.17
CA THR A 96 -12.52 -16.40 0.44
C THR A 96 -12.41 -17.13 1.77
N GLU A 97 -11.27 -17.71 2.10
CA GLU A 97 -11.02 -18.31 3.41
C GLU A 97 -11.14 -17.30 4.56
N LYS A 98 -10.63 -16.07 4.32
CA LYS A 98 -10.60 -15.01 5.35
C LYS A 98 -11.95 -14.32 5.55
N TYR A 99 -12.68 -14.06 4.49
CA TYR A 99 -13.91 -13.24 4.51
C TYR A 99 -15.17 -14.03 4.19
N ALA A 100 -15.08 -15.33 3.87
CA ALA A 100 -16.18 -16.22 3.50
C ALA A 100 -17.06 -15.63 2.37
N PHE A 101 -16.42 -15.19 1.28
CA PHE A 101 -17.15 -14.67 0.13
C PHE A 101 -17.94 -15.77 -0.58
N THR A 102 -19.21 -15.52 -0.85
CA THR A 102 -20.05 -16.31 -1.78
C THR A 102 -20.12 -15.62 -3.15
N GLU A 103 -20.03 -14.29 -3.17
CA GLU A 103 -20.05 -13.46 -4.36
C GLU A 103 -18.86 -12.49 -4.35
N PHE A 104 -18.12 -12.46 -5.44
CA PHE A 104 -16.98 -11.57 -5.63
C PHE A 104 -17.38 -10.40 -6.53
N SER A 105 -17.89 -9.33 -5.92
CA SER A 105 -18.32 -8.11 -6.61
C SER A 105 -17.52 -6.89 -6.15
N PRO A 106 -17.45 -5.80 -6.93
CA PRO A 106 -16.82 -4.55 -6.49
C PRO A 106 -17.42 -4.02 -5.19
N GLU A 107 -18.71 -4.20 -4.97
CA GLU A 107 -19.40 -3.75 -3.76
C GLU A 107 -18.94 -4.54 -2.52
N THR A 108 -18.86 -5.87 -2.62
CA THR A 108 -18.39 -6.71 -1.52
C THR A 108 -16.93 -6.43 -1.18
N LEU A 109 -16.10 -6.16 -2.19
CA LEU A 109 -14.71 -5.79 -2.01
C LEU A 109 -14.55 -4.41 -1.35
N TYR A 110 -15.37 -3.44 -1.75
CA TYR A 110 -15.37 -2.12 -1.14
C TYR A 110 -15.78 -2.15 0.34
N VAL A 111 -16.85 -2.90 0.66
CA VAL A 111 -17.32 -3.06 2.06
C VAL A 111 -16.23 -3.66 2.96
N ASN A 112 -15.40 -4.57 2.41
CA ASN A 112 -14.28 -5.18 3.13
C ASN A 112 -12.98 -4.35 3.07
N GLY A 113 -13.01 -3.16 2.43
CA GLY A 113 -11.87 -2.25 2.37
C GLY A 113 -10.71 -2.72 1.48
N LEU A 114 -10.98 -3.64 0.53
CA LEU A 114 -9.97 -4.17 -0.38
C LEU A 114 -9.76 -3.28 -1.61
N ILE A 115 -10.78 -2.51 -1.99
CA ILE A 115 -10.75 -1.58 -3.12
C ILE A 115 -11.40 -0.24 -2.76
N GLY A 116 -11.10 0.81 -3.54
CA GLY A 116 -11.80 2.10 -3.48
C GLY A 116 -13.16 2.04 -4.20
N LYS A 117 -14.02 3.01 -3.91
CA LYS A 117 -15.39 3.10 -4.48
C LYS A 117 -15.42 3.16 -6.01
N THR A 118 -14.41 3.78 -6.62
CA THR A 118 -14.31 4.02 -8.07
C THR A 118 -13.36 3.06 -8.78
N ASP A 119 -12.74 2.13 -8.04
CA ASP A 119 -11.78 1.20 -8.61
C ASP A 119 -12.48 0.17 -9.50
N ARG A 120 -11.91 -0.07 -10.67
CA ARG A 120 -12.31 -1.14 -11.58
C ARG A 120 -11.54 -2.40 -11.26
N VAL A 121 -12.22 -3.53 -11.27
CA VAL A 121 -11.66 -4.83 -10.92
C VAL A 121 -11.35 -5.65 -12.16
N LYS A 122 -10.14 -6.25 -12.22
CA LYS A 122 -9.73 -7.18 -13.26
C LYS A 122 -9.28 -8.50 -12.68
N LEU A 123 -9.79 -9.60 -13.24
CA LEU A 123 -9.46 -10.97 -12.83
C LEU A 123 -8.36 -11.56 -13.70
N LEU A 124 -7.32 -12.13 -13.08
CA LEU A 124 -6.22 -12.84 -13.74
C LEU A 124 -6.05 -14.26 -13.21
N ALA A 125 -5.60 -15.17 -14.08
CA ALA A 125 -5.50 -16.61 -13.85
C ALA A 125 -4.21 -17.06 -13.17
N ASN A 126 -3.68 -16.33 -12.21
CA ASN A 126 -2.52 -16.79 -11.45
C ASN A 126 -2.97 -17.49 -10.17
N GLY A 127 -2.57 -18.75 -10.00
CA GLY A 127 -3.00 -19.62 -8.89
C GLY A 127 -4.27 -20.44 -9.22
N GLU A 128 -4.66 -21.29 -8.29
CA GLU A 128 -5.79 -22.21 -8.42
C GLU A 128 -6.99 -21.74 -7.59
N LEU A 129 -8.18 -21.88 -8.14
CA LEU A 129 -9.44 -21.64 -7.44
C LEU A 129 -10.08 -23.00 -7.12
N LYS A 130 -10.31 -23.27 -5.84
CA LYS A 130 -10.88 -24.55 -5.36
C LYS A 130 -12.38 -24.47 -5.06
N SER A 131 -12.95 -23.27 -5.04
CA SER A 131 -14.37 -23.04 -4.69
C SER A 131 -15.15 -22.47 -5.87
N ALA A 132 -16.38 -22.92 -6.04
CA ALA A 132 -17.31 -22.33 -6.99
C ALA A 132 -17.80 -20.98 -6.45
N LEU A 133 -17.47 -19.89 -7.16
CA LEU A 133 -17.83 -18.52 -6.79
C LEU A 133 -18.49 -17.81 -7.96
N THR A 134 -19.38 -16.87 -7.66
CA THR A 134 -19.94 -15.95 -8.64
C THR A 134 -19.09 -14.67 -8.68
N PHE A 135 -18.57 -14.35 -9.87
CA PHE A 135 -17.72 -13.18 -10.09
C PHE A 135 -18.47 -12.10 -10.86
N LYS A 136 -18.56 -10.92 -10.30
CA LYS A 136 -19.00 -9.69 -10.98
C LYS A 136 -17.81 -8.75 -11.08
N VAL A 137 -17.22 -8.61 -12.27
CA VAL A 137 -15.97 -7.86 -12.48
C VAL A 137 -16.02 -7.02 -13.75
N ASN A 138 -15.21 -5.96 -13.81
CA ASN A 138 -15.17 -5.09 -15.00
C ASN A 138 -14.38 -5.71 -16.16
N ALA A 139 -13.41 -6.58 -15.87
CA ALA A 139 -12.63 -7.29 -16.89
C ALA A 139 -12.09 -8.62 -16.36
N ALA A 140 -11.95 -9.61 -17.23
CA ALA A 140 -11.30 -10.88 -16.91
C ALA A 140 -10.43 -11.33 -18.10
N SER A 141 -9.30 -11.98 -17.83
CA SER A 141 -8.50 -12.62 -18.88
C SER A 141 -9.18 -13.92 -19.34
N GLU A 142 -8.95 -14.33 -20.59
CA GLU A 142 -9.52 -15.59 -21.14
C GLU A 142 -9.14 -16.80 -20.28
N LYS A 143 -7.86 -16.89 -19.91
CA LYS A 143 -7.39 -17.96 -19.01
C LYS A 143 -8.13 -17.96 -17.66
N ALA A 144 -8.46 -16.77 -17.11
CA ALA A 144 -9.20 -16.67 -15.86
C ALA A 144 -10.67 -17.11 -16.04
N LYS A 145 -11.30 -16.78 -17.18
CA LYS A 145 -12.65 -17.23 -17.49
C LYS A 145 -12.72 -18.76 -17.54
N ASN A 146 -11.81 -19.37 -18.27
CA ASN A 146 -11.74 -20.82 -18.42
C ASN A 146 -11.49 -21.52 -17.06
N ALA A 147 -10.59 -20.99 -16.24
CA ALA A 147 -10.27 -21.53 -14.91
C ALA A 147 -11.46 -21.44 -13.95
N VAL A 148 -12.21 -20.34 -13.96
CA VAL A 148 -13.41 -20.17 -13.13
C VAL A 148 -14.53 -21.09 -13.59
N THR A 149 -14.76 -21.22 -14.90
CA THR A 149 -15.75 -22.15 -15.46
C THR A 149 -15.40 -23.60 -15.12
N ALA A 150 -14.12 -23.97 -15.21
CA ALA A 150 -13.64 -25.29 -14.80
C ALA A 150 -13.86 -25.59 -13.30
N ALA A 151 -13.79 -24.56 -12.46
CA ALA A 151 -14.08 -24.65 -11.02
C ALA A 151 -15.60 -24.61 -10.69
N GLY A 152 -16.48 -24.56 -11.70
CA GLY A 152 -17.93 -24.49 -11.54
C GLY A 152 -18.46 -23.10 -11.15
N GLY A 153 -17.65 -22.05 -11.26
CA GLY A 153 -18.06 -20.67 -11.01
C GLY A 153 -18.65 -19.97 -12.23
N THR A 154 -19.26 -18.81 -12.03
CA THR A 154 -19.82 -17.95 -13.09
C THR A 154 -19.14 -16.59 -13.10
N ILE A 155 -18.99 -15.98 -14.28
CA ILE A 155 -18.40 -14.64 -14.45
C ILE A 155 -19.37 -13.73 -15.20
N GLU A 156 -19.76 -12.65 -14.56
CA GLU A 156 -20.51 -11.54 -15.15
C GLU A 156 -19.59 -10.34 -15.34
N ILE A 157 -19.55 -9.75 -16.55
CA ILE A 157 -18.76 -8.56 -16.82
C ILE A 157 -19.66 -7.34 -16.67
N ILE A 158 -19.30 -6.47 -15.72
CA ILE A 158 -20.01 -5.21 -15.47
C ILE A 158 -19.28 -4.11 -16.26
N ALA A 159 -20.04 -3.32 -17.00
CA ALA A 159 -19.51 -2.20 -17.80
C ALA A 159 -19.06 -1.01 -16.93
#